data_fe1a5f71ec5139cf007cb50b6348ea5d
#
_entry.id   fe1a5f71ec5139cf007cb50b6348ea5d
#
_cell.length_a   1.000
_cell.length_b   1.000
_cell.length_c   1.000
_cell.angle_alpha   90.00
_cell.angle_beta   90.00
_cell.angle_gamma   90.00
#
_symmetry.space_group_name_H-M   'P 1'
#
loop_
_entity.id
_entity.type
_entity.pdbx_description
1 polymer ?
#
loop_
_entity_poly.entity_id
_entity_poly.type
_entity_poly.pdbx_seq_one_letter_code
_entity_poly.pdbx_strand_id
1 'polypeptide(L)'
;MTDAFKQQIQAEARQAVEELLEQAKLKKGDVFVVGCSSSEIVGGHIGKDSSLEAAQAVYAGIAPVLAQRGIWLAAQCCEHLNRAIIMERIAAEQYGWEEVCVVPRPHAGCSWATTCW
;
A
#
# COMPACT_ATOMS: atom_id res chain seq x y z
N MET A 1 4.30 -9.59 16.77
CA MET A 1 5.42 -9.01 15.96
C MET A 1 6.24 -8.07 16.83
N THR A 2 7.54 -8.18 16.80
CA THR A 2 8.42 -7.33 17.62
C THR A 2 8.55 -5.92 17.02
N ASP A 3 8.87 -4.94 17.86
CA ASP A 3 9.09 -3.57 17.39
C ASP A 3 10.29 -3.48 16.45
N ALA A 4 11.35 -4.25 16.72
CA ALA A 4 12.53 -4.29 15.85
C ALA A 4 12.17 -4.80 14.45
N PHE A 5 11.30 -5.81 14.36
CA PHE A 5 10.87 -6.35 13.07
C PHE A 5 9.99 -5.35 12.31
N LYS A 6 9.10 -4.65 13.01
CA LYS A 6 8.29 -3.59 12.40
C LYS A 6 9.15 -2.46 11.85
N GLN A 7 10.16 -2.03 12.60
CA GLN A 7 11.08 -1.00 12.17
C GLN A 7 11.89 -1.44 10.96
N GLN A 8 12.27 -2.72 10.90
CA GLN A 8 12.97 -3.27 9.75
C GLN A 8 12.09 -3.25 8.51
N ILE A 9 10.83 -3.68 8.63
CA ILE A 9 9.87 -3.65 7.52
C ILE A 9 9.69 -2.22 7.01
N GLN A 10 9.50 -1.28 7.92
CA GLN A 10 9.32 0.14 7.59
C GLN A 10 10.53 0.69 6.84
N ALA A 11 11.73 0.42 7.34
CA ALA A 11 12.97 0.92 6.74
C ALA A 11 13.20 0.32 5.35
N GLU A 12 12.96 -0.97 5.19
CA GLU A 12 13.12 -1.64 3.89
C GLU A 12 12.11 -1.16 2.87
N ALA A 13 10.85 -0.96 3.28
CA ALA A 13 9.82 -0.44 2.41
C ALA A 13 10.15 0.98 1.94
N ARG A 14 10.59 1.82 2.85
CA ARG A 14 11.02 3.18 2.54
C ARG A 14 12.19 3.19 1.56
N GLN A 15 13.19 2.37 1.81
CA GLN A 15 14.36 2.28 0.94
C GLN A 15 13.98 1.82 -0.46
N ALA A 16 13.12 0.81 -0.56
CA ALA A 16 12.68 0.29 -1.85
C ALA A 16 11.98 1.36 -2.68
N VAL A 17 11.09 2.14 -2.05
CA VAL A 17 10.38 3.22 -2.75
C VAL A 17 11.33 4.34 -3.14
N GLU A 18 12.24 4.74 -2.24
CA GLU A 18 13.22 5.79 -2.55
C GLU A 18 14.11 5.40 -3.74
N GLU A 19 14.59 4.15 -3.77
CA GLU A 19 15.40 3.64 -4.88
C GLU A 19 14.62 3.61 -6.19
N LEU A 20 13.36 3.17 -6.14
CA LEU A 20 12.52 3.14 -7.33
C LEU A 20 12.26 4.54 -7.86
N LEU A 21 11.99 5.51 -6.98
CA LEU A 21 11.73 6.89 -7.37
C LEU A 21 12.96 7.59 -7.95
N GLU A 22 14.17 7.16 -7.59
CA GLU A 22 15.39 7.68 -8.21
C GLU A 22 15.47 7.32 -9.70
N GLN A 23 14.93 6.17 -10.07
CA GLN A 23 14.98 5.68 -11.44
C GLN A 23 13.74 6.01 -12.24
N ALA A 24 12.58 6.00 -11.59
CA ALA A 24 11.32 6.36 -12.22
C ALA A 24 11.19 7.88 -12.29
N LYS A 25 10.83 8.39 -13.45
CA LYS A 25 10.68 9.84 -13.65
C LYS A 25 9.26 10.28 -13.28
N LEU A 26 8.86 10.00 -12.04
CA LEU A 26 7.56 10.41 -11.54
C LEU A 26 7.57 11.88 -11.12
N LYS A 27 6.48 12.56 -11.38
CA LYS A 27 6.32 13.97 -11.05
C LYS A 27 5.11 14.15 -10.13
N LYS A 28 4.99 15.33 -9.55
CA LYS A 28 3.85 15.69 -8.70
C LYS A 28 2.54 15.43 -9.43
N GLY A 29 1.63 14.75 -8.77
CA GLY A 29 0.32 14.38 -9.32
C GLY A 29 0.27 12.99 -9.95
N ASP A 30 1.42 12.34 -10.14
CA ASP A 30 1.43 10.96 -10.64
C ASP A 30 0.92 9.99 -9.58
N VAL A 31 0.54 8.79 -10.01
CA VAL A 31 0.01 7.74 -9.14
C VAL A 31 1.03 6.61 -9.04
N PHE A 32 1.27 6.16 -7.82
CA PHE A 32 2.14 5.03 -7.52
C PHE A 32 1.28 3.90 -6.95
N VAL A 33 1.15 2.81 -7.70
CA VAL A 33 0.33 1.67 -7.29
C VAL A 33 1.16 0.67 -6.50
N VAL A 34 0.67 0.27 -5.33
CA VAL A 34 1.35 -0.70 -4.48
C VAL A 34 0.46 -1.91 -4.25
N GLY A 35 0.95 -3.08 -4.66
CA GLY A 35 0.39 -4.36 -4.27
C GLY A 35 1.25 -4.95 -3.17
N CYS A 36 0.64 -5.40 -2.10
CA CYS A 36 1.37 -5.90 -0.94
C CYS A 36 0.68 -7.12 -0.34
N SER A 37 1.46 -8.19 -0.14
CA SER A 37 1.01 -9.35 0.62
C SER A 37 1.66 -9.30 2.00
N SER A 38 0.89 -8.94 3.03
CA SER A 38 1.38 -8.92 4.40
C SER A 38 1.75 -10.33 4.89
N SER A 39 1.10 -11.36 4.36
CA SER A 39 1.44 -12.75 4.68
C SER A 39 2.85 -13.10 4.23
N GLU A 40 3.24 -12.70 3.03
CA GLU A 40 4.58 -12.95 2.52
C GLU A 40 5.64 -12.17 3.30
N ILE A 41 5.32 -10.95 3.72
CA ILE A 41 6.25 -10.12 4.51
C ILE A 41 6.65 -10.85 5.80
N VAL A 42 5.69 -11.51 6.47
CA VAL A 42 5.95 -12.24 7.70
C VAL A 42 6.40 -13.69 7.46
N GLY A 43 6.59 -14.09 6.21
CA GLY A 43 7.06 -15.43 5.85
C GLY A 43 5.97 -16.50 5.77
N GLY A 44 4.70 -16.10 5.73
CA GLY A 44 3.58 -17.02 5.59
C GLY A 44 3.14 -17.20 4.14
N HIS A 45 2.00 -17.85 3.98
CA HIS A 45 1.39 -18.06 2.67
C HIS A 45 0.45 -16.90 2.31
N ILE A 46 0.42 -16.53 1.04
CA ILE A 46 -0.43 -15.45 0.54
C ILE A 46 -1.89 -15.66 0.95
N GLY A 47 -2.48 -14.67 1.60
CA GLY A 47 -3.89 -14.68 1.99
C GLY A 47 -4.22 -15.55 3.20
N LYS A 48 -3.24 -16.22 3.82
CA LYS A 48 -3.49 -17.11 4.97
C LYS A 48 -2.98 -16.54 6.29
N ASP A 49 -1.85 -15.86 6.27
CA ASP A 49 -1.23 -15.32 7.47
C ASP A 49 -1.14 -13.78 7.40
N SER A 50 -2.21 -13.16 6.92
CA SER A 50 -2.22 -11.70 6.76
C SER A 50 -2.01 -11.01 8.10
N SER A 51 -1.19 -9.95 8.08
CA SER A 51 -0.81 -9.20 9.26
C SER A 51 -1.10 -7.72 9.04
N LEU A 52 -2.01 -7.18 9.83
CA LEU A 52 -2.31 -5.76 9.80
C LEU A 52 -1.10 -4.94 10.27
N GLU A 53 -0.36 -5.45 11.25
CA GLU A 53 0.84 -4.78 11.76
C GLU A 53 1.92 -4.66 10.67
N ALA A 54 2.12 -5.71 9.88
CA ALA A 54 3.07 -5.67 8.77
C ALA A 54 2.64 -4.66 7.71
N ALA A 55 1.35 -4.63 7.38
CA ALA A 55 0.80 -3.67 6.42
C ALA A 55 0.96 -2.23 6.91
N GLN A 56 0.72 -2.00 8.20
CA GLN A 56 0.91 -0.67 8.82
C GLN A 56 2.36 -0.23 8.77
N ALA A 57 3.31 -1.16 8.98
CA ALA A 57 4.74 -0.85 8.90
C ALA A 57 5.15 -0.46 7.47
N VAL A 58 4.65 -1.18 6.47
CA VAL A 58 4.90 -0.85 5.06
C VAL A 58 4.34 0.52 4.73
N TYR A 59 3.11 0.80 5.12
CA TYR A 59 2.48 2.10 4.89
C TYR A 59 3.28 3.23 5.52
N ALA A 60 3.73 3.05 6.77
CA ALA A 60 4.52 4.05 7.47
C ALA A 60 5.86 4.34 6.77
N GLY A 61 6.41 3.36 6.05
CA GLY A 61 7.63 3.57 5.26
C GLY A 61 7.39 4.25 3.92
N ILE A 62 6.29 3.93 3.26
CA ILE A 62 6.01 4.37 1.89
C ILE A 62 5.28 5.72 1.82
N ALA A 63 4.22 5.88 2.59
CA ALA A 63 3.33 7.03 2.47
C ALA A 63 4.02 8.38 2.66
N PRO A 64 4.91 8.58 3.66
CA PRO A 64 5.58 9.86 3.82
C PRO A 64 6.47 10.23 2.63
N VAL A 65 7.13 9.25 2.04
CA VAL A 65 8.01 9.48 0.87
C VAL A 65 7.21 9.99 -0.31
N LEU A 66 6.09 9.33 -0.60
CA LEU A 66 5.21 9.73 -1.70
C LEU A 66 4.57 11.09 -1.44
N ALA A 67 4.14 11.33 -0.20
CA ALA A 67 3.53 12.60 0.18
C ALA A 67 4.49 13.77 -0.01
N GLN A 68 5.75 13.62 0.37
CA GLN A 68 6.76 14.65 0.20
C GLN A 68 6.98 15.01 -1.26
N ARG A 69 6.81 14.06 -2.16
CA ARG A 69 7.00 14.27 -3.59
C ARG A 69 5.71 14.63 -4.32
N GLY A 70 4.59 14.70 -3.61
CA GLY A 70 3.29 15.01 -4.20
C GLY A 70 2.74 13.91 -5.09
N ILE A 71 3.14 12.66 -4.85
CA ILE A 71 2.71 11.49 -5.62
C ILE A 71 1.58 10.79 -4.86
N TRP A 72 0.51 10.44 -5.58
CA TRP A 72 -0.63 9.75 -4.98
C TRP A 72 -0.33 8.27 -4.77
N LEU A 73 -0.67 7.75 -3.58
CA LEU A 73 -0.61 6.33 -3.29
C LEU A 73 -1.93 5.67 -3.70
N ALA A 74 -1.84 4.60 -4.47
CA ALA A 74 -2.97 3.76 -4.81
C ALA A 74 -2.71 2.35 -4.32
N ALA A 75 -3.58 1.82 -3.48
CA ALA A 75 -3.42 0.50 -2.91
C ALA A 75 -4.26 -0.52 -3.68
N GLN A 76 -3.60 -1.56 -4.19
CA GLN A 76 -4.30 -2.64 -4.88
C GLN A 76 -5.02 -3.51 -3.86
N CYS A 77 -6.30 -3.79 -4.11
CA CYS A 77 -7.09 -4.70 -3.29
C CYS A 77 -6.88 -6.14 -3.74
N CYS A 78 -7.32 -7.09 -2.88
CA CYS A 78 -7.28 -8.50 -3.20
C CYS A 78 -8.37 -8.87 -4.24
N GLU A 79 -8.30 -10.10 -4.71
CA GLU A 79 -9.27 -10.61 -5.70
C GLU A 79 -10.71 -10.63 -5.17
N HIS A 80 -10.89 -10.73 -3.85
CA HIS A 80 -12.21 -10.71 -3.22
C HIS A 80 -12.94 -9.38 -3.42
N LEU A 81 -12.23 -8.32 -3.73
CA LEU A 81 -12.78 -6.99 -4.02
C LEU A 81 -12.66 -6.63 -5.50
N ASN A 82 -12.62 -7.64 -6.38
CA ASN A 82 -12.45 -7.45 -7.82
C ASN A 82 -11.23 -6.60 -8.18
N ARG A 83 -10.19 -6.67 -7.35
CA ARG A 83 -8.94 -5.91 -7.50
C ARG A 83 -9.17 -4.39 -7.60
N ALA A 84 -10.20 -3.90 -6.91
CA ALA A 84 -10.41 -2.46 -6.80
C ALA A 84 -9.17 -1.78 -6.21
N ILE A 85 -9.04 -0.48 -6.43
CA ILE A 85 -7.91 0.30 -5.96
C ILE A 85 -8.39 1.27 -4.90
N ILE A 86 -7.68 1.33 -3.78
CA ILE A 86 -7.91 2.29 -2.71
C ILE A 86 -7.01 3.51 -2.96
N MET A 87 -7.60 4.69 -3.03
CA MET A 87 -6.85 5.92 -3.19
C MET A 87 -7.68 7.11 -2.70
N GLU A 88 -7.06 8.26 -2.57
CA GLU A 88 -7.80 9.46 -2.19
C GLU A 88 -8.78 9.86 -3.30
N ARG A 89 -9.98 10.27 -2.89
CA ARG A 89 -11.06 10.62 -3.82
C ARG A 89 -10.64 11.74 -4.77
N ILE A 90 -9.93 12.74 -4.28
CA ILE A 90 -9.45 13.86 -5.11
C ILE A 90 -8.59 13.36 -6.27
N ALA A 91 -7.71 12.38 -6.01
CA ALA A 91 -6.88 11.80 -7.05
C ALA A 91 -7.72 11.04 -8.08
N ALA A 92 -8.68 10.24 -7.61
CA ALA A 92 -9.56 9.51 -8.53
C ALA A 92 -10.37 10.46 -9.43
N GLU A 93 -10.84 11.56 -8.86
CA GLU A 93 -11.55 12.58 -9.62
C GLU A 93 -10.67 13.24 -10.68
N GLN A 94 -9.42 13.53 -10.36
CA GLN A 94 -8.46 14.12 -11.31
C GLN A 94 -8.24 13.23 -12.53
N TYR A 95 -8.27 11.92 -12.35
CA TYR A 95 -8.07 10.95 -13.43
C TYR A 95 -9.38 10.46 -14.06
N GLY A 96 -10.52 10.93 -13.56
CA GLY A 96 -11.82 10.53 -14.08
C GLY A 96 -12.19 9.07 -13.80
N TRP A 97 -11.67 8.48 -12.72
CA TRP A 97 -11.95 7.09 -12.35
C TRP A 97 -13.23 6.96 -11.55
N GLU A 98 -13.97 5.89 -11.82
CA GLU A 98 -15.26 5.65 -11.19
C GLU A 98 -15.08 5.14 -9.76
N GLU A 99 -15.87 5.70 -8.82
CA GLU A 99 -15.92 5.24 -7.44
C GLU A 99 -16.83 4.02 -7.34
N VAL A 100 -16.35 2.98 -6.66
CA VAL A 100 -17.11 1.75 -6.45
C VAL A 100 -17.32 1.48 -4.97
N CYS A 101 -18.37 0.72 -4.64
CA CYS A 101 -18.76 0.45 -3.26
C CYS A 101 -18.17 -0.87 -2.77
N VAL A 102 -16.90 -0.85 -2.37
CA VAL A 102 -16.24 -2.01 -1.74
C VAL A 102 -15.59 -1.56 -0.44
N VAL A 103 -15.57 -2.44 0.56
CA VAL A 103 -14.94 -2.17 1.85
C VAL A 103 -13.94 -3.29 2.15
N PRO A 104 -12.64 -3.01 2.25
CA PRO A 104 -11.65 -4.03 2.56
C PRO A 104 -11.78 -4.52 4.01
N ARG A 105 -11.48 -5.80 4.22
CA ARG A 105 -11.51 -6.44 5.54
C ARG A 105 -10.15 -7.09 5.82
N PRO A 106 -9.58 -6.90 7.02
CA PRO A 106 -8.23 -7.39 7.31
C PRO A 106 -8.10 -8.91 7.22
N HIS A 107 -9.14 -9.66 7.59
CA HIS A 107 -9.07 -11.12 7.65
C HIS A 107 -9.36 -11.82 6.32
N ALA A 108 -9.64 -11.09 5.29
CA ALA A 108 -9.89 -11.63 3.95
C ALA A 108 -8.69 -11.43 3.01
N GLY A 109 -7.48 -11.35 3.54
CA GLY A 109 -6.28 -11.10 2.76
C GLY A 109 -6.11 -9.65 2.32
N CYS A 110 -6.85 -8.74 2.94
CA CYS A 110 -6.86 -7.31 2.57
C CYS A 110 -6.24 -6.40 3.63
N SER A 111 -5.24 -6.88 4.37
CA SER A 111 -4.58 -6.07 5.41
C SER A 111 -3.99 -4.79 4.84
N TRP A 112 -3.36 -4.85 3.68
CA TRP A 112 -2.79 -3.68 3.01
C TRP A 112 -3.88 -2.68 2.61
N ALA A 113 -4.92 -3.13 1.92
CA ALA A 113 -6.01 -2.26 1.50
C ALA A 113 -6.74 -1.65 2.69
N THR A 114 -6.97 -2.44 3.76
CA THR A 114 -7.58 -1.95 4.99
C THR A 114 -6.74 -0.85 5.63
N THR A 115 -5.43 -1.00 5.66
CA THR A 115 -4.51 0.00 6.21
C THR A 115 -4.57 1.31 5.43
N CYS A 116 -4.70 1.24 4.11
CA CYS A 116 -4.75 2.42 3.24
C CYS A 116 -6.14 3.05 3.16
N TRP A 117 -7.17 2.32 3.60
CA TRP A 117 -8.56 2.82 3.62
C TRP A 117 -8.70 4.02 4.56
#